data_097729d1fb9ec344317c1422ff67395e
#
_entry.id   097729d1fb9ec344317c1422ff67395e
#
_cell.length_a   1.000
_cell.length_b   1.000
_cell.length_c   1.000
_cell.angle_alpha   90.00
_cell.angle_beta   90.00
_cell.angle_gamma   90.00
#
_symmetry.space_group_name_H-M   'P 1'
#
loop_
_entity.id
_entity.type
_entity.pdbx_description
1 polymer ?
#
loop_
_entity_poly.entity_id
_entity_poly.type
_entity_poly.pdbx_seq_one_letter_code
_entity_poly.pdbx_strand_id
1 'polypeptide(L)'
;ADSDRRTLLDELDEIKDANQAISRARSYATAVFNDLEFSIDSLKDTVSSLAGLPGRKAILYVSDGLPMIAGQDIFQFIQEKFSGNSSTAVMEALTYDASRRFQELVAQANANRISFYTIDAQGLRGSTASSAENRTANSSGLVESVHNSNLQSPLQMIAEETGGKAIFNTNDPMKGLRTVAADFKTYYSLGYSPVHSGDGRYHRIDVRTKRKDLVVRHREGYRDKTTEAKMSDGVVSALFYDAESNSLDIGVQRGPEVRRDDGFFAVPMEIRIPIGNLVLVPAEGMRQARVSV
;
A
#
# COMPACT_ATOMS: atom_id res chain seq x y z
N ALA A 1 19.72 -5.91 -3.76
CA ALA A 1 19.63 -4.62 -3.04
C ALA A 1 20.73 -4.49 -1.98
N ASP A 2 20.83 -5.40 -1.01
CA ASP A 2 21.79 -5.28 0.11
C ASP A 2 23.26 -5.44 -0.34
N SER A 3 23.54 -6.33 -1.29
CA SER A 3 24.86 -6.49 -1.92
C SER A 3 25.30 -5.24 -2.67
N ASP A 4 24.40 -4.64 -3.42
CA ASP A 4 24.68 -3.46 -4.24
C ASP A 4 24.94 -2.25 -3.37
N ARG A 5 24.17 -2.12 -2.26
CA ARG A 5 24.40 -1.11 -1.23
C ARG A 5 25.80 -1.22 -0.61
N ARG A 6 26.21 -2.43 -0.21
CA ARG A 6 27.53 -2.66 0.39
C ARG A 6 28.66 -2.33 -0.61
N THR A 7 28.54 -2.83 -1.82
CA THR A 7 29.52 -2.53 -2.89
C THR A 7 29.62 -1.02 -3.11
N LEU A 8 28.50 -0.30 -3.11
CA LEU A 8 28.51 1.14 -3.25
C LEU A 8 29.17 1.85 -2.07
N LEU A 9 28.93 1.42 -0.83
CA LEU A 9 29.59 2.02 0.33
C LEU A 9 31.10 1.83 0.28
N ASP A 10 31.59 0.66 -0.14
CA ASP A 10 33.01 0.37 -0.33
C ASP A 10 33.60 1.26 -1.44
N GLU A 11 32.92 1.39 -2.60
CA GLU A 11 33.33 2.31 -3.67
C GLU A 11 33.39 3.77 -3.18
N LEU A 12 32.38 4.21 -2.44
CA LEU A 12 32.30 5.58 -1.93
C LEU A 12 33.39 5.87 -0.90
N ASP A 13 33.87 4.86 -0.18
CA ASP A 13 34.96 5.04 0.77
C ASP A 13 36.30 5.36 0.09
N GLU A 14 36.51 4.86 -1.12
CA GLU A 14 37.70 5.15 -1.92
C GLU A 14 37.66 6.52 -2.61
N ILE A 15 36.46 7.08 -2.85
CA ILE A 15 36.26 8.36 -3.54
C ILE A 15 36.72 9.51 -2.63
N LYS A 16 37.54 10.43 -3.17
CA LYS A 16 38.05 11.60 -2.48
C LYS A 16 37.32 12.91 -2.81
N ASP A 17 36.54 12.93 -3.88
CA ASP A 17 35.77 14.08 -4.32
C ASP A 17 34.30 13.95 -3.96
N ALA A 18 33.77 14.93 -3.24
CA ALA A 18 32.37 14.91 -2.76
C ALA A 18 31.35 14.96 -3.90
N ASN A 19 31.63 15.68 -5.00
CA ASN A 19 30.70 15.77 -6.12
C ASN A 19 30.63 14.44 -6.88
N GLN A 20 31.77 13.77 -7.02
CA GLN A 20 31.83 12.43 -7.59
C GLN A 20 31.04 11.42 -6.74
N ALA A 21 31.21 11.48 -5.42
CA ALA A 21 30.45 10.64 -4.47
C ALA A 21 28.94 10.88 -4.58
N ILE A 22 28.50 12.16 -4.60
CA ILE A 22 27.09 12.52 -4.77
C ILE A 22 26.54 12.03 -6.12
N SER A 23 27.32 12.16 -7.21
CA SER A 23 26.89 11.68 -8.51
C SER A 23 26.66 10.16 -8.53
N ARG A 24 27.52 9.42 -7.83
CA ARG A 24 27.38 7.96 -7.70
C ARG A 24 26.17 7.58 -6.86
N ALA A 25 25.94 8.30 -5.73
CA ALA A 25 24.77 8.14 -4.88
C ALA A 25 23.46 8.43 -5.63
N ARG A 26 23.42 9.47 -6.47
CA ARG A 26 22.26 9.78 -7.33
C ARG A 26 21.87 8.62 -8.24
N SER A 27 22.85 8.04 -8.90
CA SER A 27 22.59 6.90 -9.82
C SER A 27 21.96 5.72 -9.07
N TYR A 28 22.48 5.41 -7.89
CA TYR A 28 21.93 4.37 -7.02
C TYR A 28 20.53 4.73 -6.50
N ALA A 29 20.36 5.93 -5.95
CA ALA A 29 19.09 6.39 -5.42
C ALA A 29 17.99 6.42 -6.49
N THR A 30 18.32 6.82 -7.72
CA THR A 30 17.38 6.80 -8.85
C THR A 30 16.93 5.37 -9.18
N ALA A 31 17.85 4.40 -9.21
CA ALA A 31 17.50 3.00 -9.47
C ALA A 31 16.59 2.45 -8.36
N VAL A 32 16.97 2.66 -7.09
CA VAL A 32 16.17 2.22 -5.92
C VAL A 32 14.81 2.90 -5.90
N PHE A 33 14.73 4.18 -6.26
CA PHE A 33 13.47 4.92 -6.30
C PHE A 33 12.52 4.38 -7.38
N ASN A 34 13.05 4.06 -8.57
CA ASN A 34 12.23 3.46 -9.64
C ASN A 34 11.69 2.08 -9.23
N ASP A 35 12.51 1.23 -8.60
CA ASP A 35 12.08 -0.07 -8.09
C ASP A 35 11.02 0.08 -6.99
N LEU A 36 11.17 1.09 -6.13
CA LEU A 36 10.21 1.44 -5.10
C LEU A 36 8.88 1.90 -5.69
N GLU A 37 8.90 2.79 -6.70
CA GLU A 37 7.67 3.23 -7.39
C GLU A 37 6.92 2.05 -7.99
N PHE A 38 7.62 1.15 -8.70
CA PHE A 38 7.02 -0.08 -9.22
C PHE A 38 6.39 -0.94 -8.12
N SER A 39 7.07 -1.08 -6.97
CA SER A 39 6.56 -1.85 -5.84
C SER A 39 5.29 -1.22 -5.24
N ILE A 40 5.26 0.11 -5.09
CA ILE A 40 4.09 0.83 -4.58
C ILE A 40 2.92 0.73 -5.56
N ASP A 41 3.17 0.87 -6.87
CA ASP A 41 2.11 0.77 -7.88
C ASP A 41 1.54 -0.66 -7.93
N SER A 42 2.37 -1.70 -7.79
CA SER A 42 1.91 -3.09 -7.67
C SER A 42 1.04 -3.33 -6.43
N LEU A 43 1.36 -2.68 -5.32
CA LEU A 43 0.51 -2.71 -4.11
C LEU A 43 -0.82 -1.97 -4.33
N LYS A 44 -0.81 -0.83 -5.04
CA LYS A 44 -2.03 -0.09 -5.42
C LYS A 44 -2.93 -0.92 -6.34
N ASP A 45 -2.36 -1.64 -7.29
CA ASP A 45 -3.09 -2.55 -8.18
C ASP A 45 -3.71 -3.71 -7.42
N THR A 46 -2.98 -4.28 -6.45
CA THR A 46 -3.51 -5.30 -5.54
C THR A 46 -4.68 -4.76 -4.73
N VAL A 47 -4.57 -3.54 -4.19
CA VAL A 47 -5.67 -2.88 -3.47
C VAL A 47 -6.87 -2.67 -4.40
N SER A 48 -6.64 -2.26 -5.65
CA SER A 48 -7.71 -2.06 -6.65
C SER A 48 -8.42 -3.35 -7.00
N SER A 49 -7.69 -4.45 -7.19
CA SER A 49 -8.30 -5.76 -7.51
C SER A 49 -9.23 -6.27 -6.41
N LEU A 50 -8.93 -5.92 -5.15
CA LEU A 50 -9.74 -6.29 -3.98
C LEU A 50 -10.88 -5.30 -3.69
N ALA A 51 -10.91 -4.14 -4.33
CA ALA A 51 -11.75 -3.00 -3.95
C ALA A 51 -13.26 -3.33 -3.92
N GLY A 52 -13.76 -4.04 -4.94
CA GLY A 52 -15.17 -4.40 -5.10
C GLY A 52 -15.64 -5.58 -4.25
N LEU A 53 -14.72 -6.32 -3.64
CA LEU A 53 -15.11 -7.47 -2.81
C LEU A 53 -15.82 -7.00 -1.53
N PRO A 54 -16.88 -7.72 -1.10
CA PRO A 54 -17.60 -7.40 0.11
C PRO A 54 -16.79 -7.72 1.36
N GLY A 55 -17.17 -7.11 2.49
CA GLY A 55 -16.63 -7.43 3.80
C GLY A 55 -15.31 -6.72 4.13
N ARG A 56 -14.69 -7.17 5.22
CA ARG A 56 -13.37 -6.73 5.68
C ARG A 56 -12.30 -7.47 4.92
N LYS A 57 -11.34 -6.73 4.42
CA LYS A 57 -10.21 -7.28 3.65
C LYS A 57 -8.90 -6.95 4.35
N ALA A 58 -7.93 -7.82 4.21
CA ALA A 58 -6.58 -7.57 4.66
C ALA A 58 -5.55 -8.07 3.67
N ILE A 59 -4.44 -7.35 3.62
CA ILE A 59 -3.25 -7.75 2.90
C ILE A 59 -2.16 -8.05 3.94
N LEU A 60 -1.62 -9.25 3.88
CA LEU A 60 -0.40 -9.60 4.62
C LEU A 60 0.78 -9.36 3.68
N TYR A 61 1.55 -8.32 3.99
CA TYR A 61 2.72 -7.93 3.20
C TYR A 61 4.00 -8.33 3.94
N VAL A 62 4.76 -9.22 3.33
CA VAL A 62 6.05 -9.71 3.86
C VAL A 62 7.15 -9.12 3.00
N SER A 63 8.04 -8.36 3.59
CA SER A 63 9.11 -7.64 2.89
C SER A 63 10.32 -7.46 3.79
N ASP A 64 11.48 -7.36 3.20
CA ASP A 64 12.74 -6.99 3.86
C ASP A 64 12.87 -5.47 4.11
N GLY A 65 11.85 -4.70 3.71
CA GLY A 65 11.73 -3.27 3.89
C GLY A 65 11.45 -2.54 2.58
N LEU A 66 10.92 -1.35 2.71
CA LEU A 66 10.75 -0.38 1.62
C LEU A 66 11.36 0.94 2.08
N PRO A 67 12.25 1.58 1.33
CA PRO A 67 12.82 2.85 1.78
C PRO A 67 11.77 3.97 1.71
N MET A 68 11.68 4.80 2.78
CA MET A 68 10.91 6.04 2.75
C MET A 68 11.58 7.04 1.83
N ILE A 69 12.92 7.13 1.90
CA ILE A 69 13.76 7.98 1.06
C ILE A 69 14.82 7.09 0.42
N ALA A 70 14.80 6.92 -0.90
CA ALA A 70 15.73 6.02 -1.57
C ALA A 70 17.17 6.53 -1.44
N GLY A 71 18.08 5.66 -0.98
CA GLY A 71 19.50 5.98 -0.79
C GLY A 71 19.81 6.92 0.37
N GLN A 72 18.88 7.15 1.31
CA GLN A 72 19.08 8.07 2.44
C GLN A 72 20.35 7.78 3.24
N ASP A 73 20.62 6.54 3.53
CA ASP A 73 21.81 6.10 4.27
C ASP A 73 23.11 6.31 3.49
N ILE A 74 23.06 6.22 2.17
CA ILE A 74 24.19 6.50 1.27
C ILE A 74 24.54 8.01 1.31
N PHE A 75 23.54 8.87 1.24
CA PHE A 75 23.75 10.31 1.38
C PHE A 75 24.20 10.71 2.80
N GLN A 76 23.72 9.97 3.82
CA GLN A 76 24.20 10.13 5.19
C GLN A 76 25.69 9.77 5.32
N PHE A 77 26.13 8.67 4.70
CA PHE A 77 27.53 8.28 4.66
C PHE A 77 28.41 9.36 4.01
N ILE A 78 27.97 9.92 2.87
CA ILE A 78 28.68 11.02 2.18
C ILE A 78 28.78 12.24 3.10
N GLN A 79 27.71 12.56 3.81
CA GLN A 79 27.72 13.66 4.77
C GLN A 79 28.75 13.46 5.88
N GLU A 80 28.86 12.26 6.43
CA GLU A 80 29.82 11.95 7.48
C GLU A 80 31.25 12.01 6.95
N LYS A 81 31.49 11.45 5.76
CA LYS A 81 32.81 11.39 5.14
C LYS A 81 33.34 12.78 4.73
N PHE A 82 32.49 13.64 4.18
CA PHE A 82 32.87 14.94 3.63
C PHE A 82 32.37 16.11 4.49
N SER A 83 32.54 16.06 5.78
CA SER A 83 31.98 16.94 6.83
C SER A 83 32.16 18.47 6.67
N GLY A 84 32.79 18.93 5.61
CA GLY A 84 32.95 20.38 5.28
C GLY A 84 32.00 20.92 4.19
N ASN A 85 31.41 20.07 3.34
CA ASN A 85 30.55 20.46 2.19
C ASN A 85 29.19 19.72 2.18
N SER A 86 28.73 19.26 3.31
CA SER A 86 27.79 18.15 3.42
C SER A 86 26.30 18.48 3.45
N SER A 87 25.92 19.76 3.61
CA SER A 87 24.48 20.14 3.58
C SER A 87 23.79 19.79 2.25
N THR A 88 24.55 19.73 1.16
CA THR A 88 24.04 19.39 -0.17
C THR A 88 23.63 17.91 -0.28
N ALA A 89 24.36 16.99 0.36
CA ALA A 89 24.06 15.56 0.25
C ALA A 89 22.69 15.18 0.86
N VAL A 90 22.39 15.71 2.06
CA VAL A 90 21.09 15.43 2.71
C VAL A 90 19.92 16.06 1.95
N MET A 91 20.13 17.29 1.42
CA MET A 91 19.12 17.94 0.57
C MET A 91 18.86 17.16 -0.71
N GLU A 92 19.90 16.57 -1.28
CA GLU A 92 19.79 15.70 -2.46
C GLU A 92 18.94 14.45 -2.17
N ALA A 93 19.11 13.83 -0.99
CA ALA A 93 18.31 12.66 -0.59
C ALA A 93 16.82 12.96 -0.62
N LEU A 94 16.39 14.16 -0.25
CA LEU A 94 14.97 14.55 -0.23
C LEU A 94 14.33 14.54 -1.62
N THR A 95 15.10 14.56 -2.70
CA THR A 95 14.60 14.41 -4.07
C THR A 95 13.97 13.02 -4.28
N TYR A 96 14.39 12.03 -3.50
CA TYR A 96 13.95 10.64 -3.58
C TYR A 96 12.98 10.25 -2.47
N ASP A 97 12.25 11.23 -1.93
CA ASP A 97 11.25 11.02 -0.88
C ASP A 97 9.94 10.46 -1.47
N ALA A 98 9.59 9.25 -1.06
CA ALA A 98 8.37 8.55 -1.47
C ALA A 98 7.20 8.71 -0.47
N SER A 99 7.32 9.52 0.56
CA SER A 99 6.30 9.68 1.62
C SER A 99 4.90 9.94 1.05
N ARG A 100 4.80 10.79 0.03
CA ARG A 100 3.53 11.09 -0.65
C ARG A 100 2.95 9.85 -1.33
N ARG A 101 3.78 9.02 -1.97
CA ARG A 101 3.35 7.80 -2.66
C ARG A 101 2.78 6.79 -1.67
N PHE A 102 3.41 6.64 -0.51
CA PHE A 102 2.91 5.80 0.57
C PHE A 102 1.60 6.32 1.16
N GLN A 103 1.45 7.64 1.34
CA GLN A 103 0.19 8.25 1.77
C GLN A 103 -0.95 7.99 0.78
N GLU A 104 -0.68 8.06 -0.52
CA GLU A 104 -1.64 7.72 -1.57
C GLU A 104 -2.07 6.24 -1.50
N LEU A 105 -1.14 5.30 -1.28
CA LEU A 105 -1.43 3.88 -1.08
C LEU A 105 -2.32 3.66 0.16
N VAL A 106 -1.97 4.28 1.29
CA VAL A 106 -2.77 4.22 2.52
C VAL A 106 -4.17 4.78 2.31
N ALA A 107 -4.29 5.94 1.66
CA ALA A 107 -5.59 6.55 1.35
C ALA A 107 -6.44 5.63 0.46
N GLN A 108 -5.83 4.96 -0.52
CA GLN A 108 -6.51 4.00 -1.40
C GLN A 108 -6.94 2.76 -0.63
N ALA A 109 -6.09 2.20 0.24
CA ALA A 109 -6.43 1.06 1.09
C ALA A 109 -7.59 1.38 2.02
N ASN A 110 -7.55 2.53 2.70
CA ASN A 110 -8.61 3.01 3.58
C ASN A 110 -9.94 3.22 2.85
N ALA A 111 -9.90 3.80 1.62
CA ALA A 111 -11.06 3.96 0.77
C ALA A 111 -11.73 2.62 0.40
N ASN A 112 -10.94 1.55 0.32
CA ASN A 112 -11.36 0.21 -0.06
C ASN A 112 -11.58 -0.75 1.12
N ARG A 113 -11.51 -0.26 2.36
CA ARG A 113 -11.67 -1.05 3.60
C ARG A 113 -10.66 -2.20 3.69
N ILE A 114 -9.44 -1.95 3.26
CA ILE A 114 -8.32 -2.90 3.29
C ILE A 114 -7.38 -2.48 4.40
N SER A 115 -7.02 -3.41 5.28
CA SER A 115 -6.02 -3.23 6.32
C SER A 115 -4.74 -3.97 5.92
N PHE A 116 -3.60 -3.31 6.06
CA PHE A 116 -2.31 -3.94 5.86
C PHE A 116 -1.78 -4.50 7.18
N TYR A 117 -1.24 -5.71 7.11
CA TYR A 117 -0.38 -6.30 8.14
C TYR A 117 0.98 -6.51 7.50
N THR A 118 2.01 -5.91 8.07
CA THR A 118 3.36 -5.97 7.52
C THR A 118 4.28 -6.80 8.39
N ILE A 119 5.11 -7.62 7.78
CA ILE A 119 6.11 -8.44 8.45
C ILE A 119 7.47 -8.10 7.85
N ASP A 120 8.41 -7.69 8.70
CA ASP A 120 9.81 -7.53 8.34
C ASP A 120 10.46 -8.92 8.20
N ALA A 121 10.79 -9.29 6.96
CA ALA A 121 11.37 -10.59 6.64
C ALA A 121 12.84 -10.73 7.08
N GLN A 122 13.54 -9.63 7.36
CA GLN A 122 14.91 -9.66 7.86
C GLN A 122 15.01 -10.17 9.32
N GLY A 123 13.89 -10.22 10.04
CA GLY A 123 13.85 -10.73 11.41
C GLY A 123 14.53 -9.78 12.41
N LEU A 124 15.35 -10.35 13.31
CA LEU A 124 16.11 -9.54 14.27
C LEU A 124 17.22 -8.78 13.53
N ARG A 125 17.04 -7.47 13.39
CA ARG A 125 18.12 -6.57 12.97
C ARG A 125 19.05 -6.38 14.18
N GLY A 126 20.07 -7.23 14.27
CA GLY A 126 21.12 -7.05 15.28
C GLY A 126 21.82 -5.72 15.05
N SER A 127 22.14 -4.99 16.12
CA SER A 127 23.11 -3.91 16.01
C SER A 127 24.43 -4.55 15.58
N THR A 128 24.81 -4.35 14.33
CA THR A 128 26.01 -4.92 13.71
C THR A 128 27.32 -4.51 14.41
N ALA A 129 27.24 -3.59 15.36
CA ALA A 129 28.37 -3.19 16.21
C ALA A 129 29.01 -4.34 17.02
N SER A 130 28.32 -5.49 17.18
CA SER A 130 28.82 -6.62 17.94
C SER A 130 29.11 -7.88 17.12
N SER A 131 28.79 -7.94 15.83
CA SER A 131 29.14 -9.10 15.00
C SER A 131 30.51 -8.88 14.33
N ALA A 132 31.49 -9.67 14.74
CA ALA A 132 32.86 -9.63 14.20
C ALA A 132 32.95 -9.89 12.68
N GLU A 133 31.90 -10.47 12.08
CA GLU A 133 31.81 -10.80 10.66
C GLU A 133 31.34 -9.61 9.78
N ASN A 134 30.72 -8.59 10.34
CA ASN A 134 30.21 -7.42 9.62
C ASN A 134 31.07 -6.16 9.79
N ARG A 135 32.35 -6.32 10.11
CA ARG A 135 33.32 -5.23 10.03
C ARG A 135 33.73 -4.97 8.57
N THR A 136 32.79 -4.61 7.74
CA THR A 136 33.11 -3.65 6.67
C THR A 136 33.34 -2.32 7.39
N ALA A 137 34.58 -1.91 7.46
CA ALA A 137 35.13 -0.98 8.44
C ALA A 137 34.60 0.46 8.32
N ASN A 138 33.60 0.73 7.49
CA ASN A 138 33.39 2.06 6.94
C ASN A 138 32.00 2.67 7.15
N SER A 139 30.99 1.92 7.60
CA SER A 139 29.70 2.55 7.94
C SER A 139 29.58 2.81 9.44
N SER A 140 29.29 4.03 9.82
CA SER A 140 29.01 4.37 11.22
C SER A 140 27.72 3.69 11.70
N GLY A 141 27.60 3.48 13.03
CA GLY A 141 26.35 3.00 13.62
C GLY A 141 25.14 3.90 13.30
N LEU A 142 25.38 5.17 12.96
CA LEU A 142 24.35 6.09 12.52
C LEU A 142 23.84 5.76 11.11
N VAL A 143 24.71 5.49 10.14
CA VAL A 143 24.33 5.08 8.78
C VAL A 143 23.47 3.81 8.80
N GLU A 144 23.84 2.81 9.59
CA GLU A 144 23.05 1.59 9.77
C GLU A 144 21.71 1.85 10.46
N SER A 145 21.69 2.72 11.46
CA SER A 145 20.45 3.11 12.15
C SER A 145 19.49 3.83 11.19
N VAL A 146 20.01 4.77 10.38
CA VAL A 146 19.25 5.47 9.33
C VAL A 146 18.70 4.48 8.32
N HIS A 147 19.54 3.55 7.83
CA HIS A 147 19.13 2.51 6.89
C HIS A 147 17.95 1.69 7.43
N ASN A 148 18.11 1.11 8.64
CA ASN A 148 17.08 0.27 9.24
C ASN A 148 15.77 1.03 9.50
N SER A 149 15.86 2.25 10.02
CA SER A 149 14.71 3.09 10.29
C SER A 149 13.99 3.48 8.99
N ASN A 150 14.75 3.84 7.95
CA ASN A 150 14.23 4.19 6.64
C ASN A 150 13.47 3.04 5.96
N LEU A 151 13.91 1.80 6.13
CA LEU A 151 13.25 0.61 5.58
C LEU A 151 12.00 0.19 6.39
N GLN A 152 11.99 0.41 7.70
CA GLN A 152 10.88 -0.01 8.57
C GLN A 152 9.74 1.01 8.62
N SER A 153 10.06 2.30 8.49
CA SER A 153 9.06 3.37 8.62
C SER A 153 7.87 3.23 7.67
N PRO A 154 8.02 2.93 6.36
CA PRO A 154 6.87 2.74 5.49
C PRO A 154 6.03 1.52 5.85
N LEU A 155 6.66 0.41 6.25
CA LEU A 155 5.94 -0.78 6.68
C LEU A 155 5.08 -0.51 7.91
N GLN A 156 5.62 0.26 8.86
CA GLN A 156 4.87 0.69 10.05
C GLN A 156 3.72 1.61 9.66
N MET A 157 3.98 2.65 8.88
CA MET A 157 3.00 3.63 8.42
C MET A 157 1.83 2.96 7.70
N ILE A 158 2.10 2.12 6.69
CA ILE A 158 1.07 1.43 5.91
C ILE A 158 0.19 0.56 6.82
N ALA A 159 0.79 -0.18 7.77
CA ALA A 159 0.03 -1.03 8.67
C ALA A 159 -0.80 -0.22 9.66
N GLU A 160 -0.22 0.73 10.38
CA GLU A 160 -0.88 1.47 11.44
C GLU A 160 -2.01 2.36 10.92
N GLU A 161 -1.76 3.10 9.83
CA GLU A 161 -2.75 4.02 9.28
C GLU A 161 -3.93 3.31 8.58
N THR A 162 -3.77 2.03 8.21
CA THR A 162 -4.87 1.19 7.71
C THR A 162 -5.56 0.36 8.79
N GLY A 163 -5.17 0.53 10.06
CA GLY A 163 -5.75 -0.17 11.21
C GLY A 163 -5.27 -1.61 11.39
N GLY A 164 -4.20 -1.99 10.71
CA GLY A 164 -3.53 -3.28 10.88
C GLY A 164 -2.40 -3.22 11.91
N LYS A 165 -1.33 -3.98 11.67
CA LYS A 165 -0.19 -4.07 12.58
C LYS A 165 1.09 -4.39 11.82
N ALA A 166 2.18 -3.70 12.16
CA ALA A 166 3.51 -4.04 11.73
C ALA A 166 4.19 -5.00 12.73
N ILE A 167 4.96 -5.94 12.20
CA ILE A 167 5.66 -6.98 12.97
C ILE A 167 7.14 -6.91 12.59
N PHE A 168 7.94 -6.43 13.53
CA PHE A 168 9.37 -6.20 13.37
C PHE A 168 10.17 -7.00 14.40
N ASN A 169 11.46 -7.13 14.12
CA ASN A 169 12.47 -7.60 15.07
C ASN A 169 12.09 -8.95 15.74
N THR A 170 11.59 -9.90 14.96
CA THR A 170 11.21 -11.22 15.45
C THR A 170 11.77 -12.32 14.58
N ASN A 171 12.33 -13.35 15.20
CA ASN A 171 12.68 -14.61 14.53
C ASN A 171 11.52 -15.63 14.59
N ASP A 172 10.40 -15.26 15.23
CA ASP A 172 9.18 -16.09 15.25
C ASP A 172 8.02 -15.37 14.50
N PRO A 173 7.98 -15.46 13.16
CA PRO A 173 6.90 -14.87 12.36
C PRO A 173 5.54 -15.49 12.68
N MET A 174 5.51 -16.73 13.22
CA MET A 174 4.27 -17.41 13.60
C MET A 174 3.54 -16.70 14.75
N LYS A 175 4.27 -16.05 15.65
CA LYS A 175 3.67 -15.21 16.70
C LYS A 175 2.94 -14.01 16.09
N GLY A 176 3.55 -13.40 15.08
CA GLY A 176 2.93 -12.31 14.30
C GLY A 176 1.67 -12.76 13.58
N LEU A 177 1.72 -13.88 12.87
CA LEU A 177 0.57 -14.46 12.16
C LEU A 177 -0.57 -14.83 13.10
N ARG A 178 -0.28 -15.36 14.30
CA ARG A 178 -1.31 -15.59 15.33
C ARG A 178 -2.00 -14.31 15.77
N THR A 179 -1.26 -13.21 15.88
CA THR A 179 -1.85 -11.90 16.19
C THR A 179 -2.79 -11.44 15.07
N VAL A 180 -2.38 -11.56 13.82
CA VAL A 180 -3.24 -11.25 12.65
C VAL A 180 -4.51 -12.11 12.66
N ALA A 181 -4.37 -13.43 12.87
CA ALA A 181 -5.50 -14.34 12.94
C ALA A 181 -6.47 -13.99 14.10
N ALA A 182 -5.96 -13.56 15.25
CA ALA A 182 -6.76 -13.11 16.38
C ALA A 182 -7.56 -11.85 16.04
N ASP A 183 -6.96 -10.89 15.32
CA ASP A 183 -7.63 -9.66 14.88
C ASP A 183 -8.79 -9.93 13.91
N PHE A 184 -8.73 -11.03 13.15
CA PHE A 184 -9.84 -11.45 12.28
C PHE A 184 -10.96 -12.14 13.07
N LYS A 185 -10.62 -12.82 14.15
CA LYS A 185 -11.61 -13.55 14.98
C LYS A 185 -12.40 -12.60 15.90
N THR A 186 -11.76 -11.53 16.36
CA THR A 186 -12.35 -10.65 17.39
C THR A 186 -12.12 -9.18 17.02
N TYR A 187 -13.20 -8.50 16.61
CA TYR A 187 -13.19 -7.08 16.29
C TYR A 187 -14.55 -6.46 16.59
N TYR A 188 -14.57 -5.16 16.81
CA TYR A 188 -15.80 -4.38 16.92
C TYR A 188 -16.17 -3.81 15.56
N SER A 189 -17.40 -4.06 15.10
CA SER A 189 -17.95 -3.42 13.91
C SER A 189 -18.85 -2.27 14.35
N LEU A 190 -18.43 -1.05 14.00
CA LEU A 190 -19.20 0.17 14.27
C LEU A 190 -19.74 0.70 12.95
N GLY A 191 -21.05 0.91 12.89
CA GLY A 191 -21.73 1.52 11.76
C GLY A 191 -22.29 2.89 12.15
N TYR A 192 -22.24 3.83 11.22
CA TYR A 192 -22.93 5.12 11.34
C TYR A 192 -23.43 5.57 9.97
N SER A 193 -24.45 6.42 9.97
CA SER A 193 -24.97 7.02 8.75
C SER A 193 -24.41 8.42 8.59
N PRO A 194 -23.55 8.68 7.62
CA PRO A 194 -23.04 10.01 7.36
C PRO A 194 -24.17 10.93 6.85
N VAL A 195 -24.05 12.24 7.11
CA VAL A 195 -25.00 13.24 6.59
C VAL A 195 -24.84 13.51 5.10
N HIS A 196 -23.73 13.07 4.50
CA HIS A 196 -23.44 13.09 3.06
C HIS A 196 -23.49 11.66 2.52
N SER A 197 -23.77 11.50 1.25
CA SER A 197 -23.81 10.20 0.58
C SER A 197 -23.17 10.30 -0.80
N GLY A 198 -22.12 9.49 -1.03
CA GLY A 198 -21.47 9.38 -2.33
C GLY A 198 -20.80 10.67 -2.83
N ASP A 199 -20.24 11.48 -1.93
CA ASP A 199 -19.59 12.76 -2.27
C ASP A 199 -18.19 12.62 -2.91
N GLY A 200 -17.65 11.40 -2.95
CA GLY A 200 -16.34 11.08 -3.51
C GLY A 200 -15.16 11.56 -2.66
N ARG A 201 -15.41 12.20 -1.51
CA ARG A 201 -14.37 12.81 -0.67
C ARG A 201 -13.81 11.83 0.34
N TYR A 202 -12.61 12.15 0.83
CA TYR A 202 -11.99 11.45 1.95
C TYR A 202 -12.44 12.08 3.28
N HIS A 203 -12.86 11.23 4.21
CA HIS A 203 -13.33 11.61 5.54
C HIS A 203 -12.48 10.94 6.60
N ARG A 204 -11.95 11.73 7.51
CA ARG A 204 -11.13 11.21 8.61
C ARG A 204 -12.02 10.57 9.67
N ILE A 205 -11.55 9.48 10.27
CA ILE A 205 -12.17 8.77 11.39
C ILE A 205 -11.29 8.98 12.62
N ASP A 206 -11.90 9.35 13.75
CA ASP A 206 -11.26 9.41 15.06
C ASP A 206 -12.07 8.55 16.02
N VAL A 207 -11.46 7.50 16.56
CA VAL A 207 -12.10 6.59 17.52
C VAL A 207 -11.46 6.75 18.88
N ARG A 208 -12.25 7.18 19.86
CA ARG A 208 -11.79 7.36 21.24
C ARG A 208 -12.49 6.40 22.17
N THR A 209 -11.74 5.81 23.09
CA THR A 209 -12.29 4.99 24.17
C THR A 209 -12.28 5.76 25.47
N LYS A 210 -13.30 5.52 26.31
CA LYS A 210 -13.37 6.07 27.68
C LYS A 210 -12.35 5.41 28.61
N ARG A 211 -11.93 4.19 28.29
CA ARG A 211 -10.94 3.42 29.05
C ARG A 211 -9.53 3.76 28.54
N LYS A 212 -8.66 4.18 29.46
CA LYS A 212 -7.27 4.59 29.13
C LYS A 212 -6.31 3.42 28.94
N ASP A 213 -6.68 2.24 29.40
CA ASP A 213 -5.90 1.00 29.31
C ASP A 213 -6.08 0.27 27.98
N LEU A 214 -6.92 0.77 27.07
CA LEU A 214 -7.17 0.17 25.77
C LEU A 214 -6.44 0.93 24.66
N VAL A 215 -5.75 0.19 23.82
CA VAL A 215 -5.21 0.68 22.55
C VAL A 215 -6.20 0.33 21.44
N VAL A 216 -6.69 1.36 20.75
CA VAL A 216 -7.63 1.20 19.64
C VAL A 216 -6.87 1.24 18.33
N ARG A 217 -7.04 0.23 17.49
CA ARG A 217 -6.58 0.21 16.12
C ARG A 217 -7.78 0.34 15.19
N HIS A 218 -7.73 1.31 14.32
CA HIS A 218 -8.77 1.58 13.32
C HIS A 218 -8.14 2.21 12.09
N ARG A 219 -8.80 2.14 10.97
CA ARG A 219 -8.39 2.89 9.79
C ARG A 219 -8.55 4.40 10.02
N GLU A 220 -7.65 5.20 9.51
CA GLU A 220 -7.68 6.65 9.74
C GLU A 220 -8.80 7.38 9.00
N GLY A 221 -9.38 6.76 7.98
CA GLY A 221 -10.46 7.39 7.24
C GLY A 221 -11.16 6.46 6.26
N TYR A 222 -12.03 7.04 5.46
CA TYR A 222 -12.72 6.37 4.36
C TYR A 222 -12.98 7.37 3.23
N ARG A 223 -13.20 6.86 2.03
CA ARG A 223 -13.75 7.66 0.94
C ARG A 223 -15.21 7.25 0.73
N ASP A 224 -16.11 8.23 0.71
CA ASP A 224 -17.52 7.98 0.39
C ASP A 224 -17.68 7.92 -1.13
N LYS A 225 -17.40 6.74 -1.69
CA LYS A 225 -17.38 6.48 -3.12
C LYS A 225 -18.76 6.71 -3.74
N THR A 226 -18.79 7.32 -4.91
CA THR A 226 -20.00 7.42 -5.72
C THR A 226 -20.48 6.03 -6.15
N THR A 227 -21.72 5.93 -6.62
CA THR A 227 -22.28 4.67 -7.12
C THR A 227 -21.47 4.14 -8.30
N GLU A 228 -21.08 5.02 -9.22
CA GLU A 228 -20.29 4.67 -10.41
C GLU A 228 -18.91 4.12 -10.00
N ALA A 229 -18.24 4.73 -9.02
CA ALA A 229 -16.96 4.24 -8.52
C ALA A 229 -17.10 2.86 -7.87
N LYS A 230 -18.18 2.61 -7.10
CA LYS A 230 -18.47 1.29 -6.51
C LYS A 230 -18.74 0.23 -7.58
N MET A 231 -19.43 0.59 -8.64
CA MET A 231 -19.70 -0.31 -9.79
C MET A 231 -18.39 -0.65 -10.51
N SER A 232 -17.56 0.36 -10.81
CA SER A 232 -16.25 0.14 -11.43
C SER A 232 -15.38 -0.79 -10.62
N ASP A 233 -15.28 -0.58 -9.29
CA ASP A 233 -14.56 -1.48 -8.39
C ASP A 233 -15.11 -2.92 -8.45
N GLY A 234 -16.44 -3.05 -8.48
CA GLY A 234 -17.11 -4.36 -8.57
C GLY A 234 -16.74 -5.10 -9.86
N VAL A 235 -16.75 -4.40 -10.98
CA VAL A 235 -16.35 -4.98 -12.29
C VAL A 235 -14.89 -5.41 -12.26
N VAL A 236 -13.98 -4.56 -11.79
CA VAL A 236 -12.56 -4.90 -11.71
C VAL A 236 -12.35 -6.12 -10.81
N SER A 237 -12.97 -6.15 -9.64
CA SER A 237 -12.84 -7.31 -8.72
C SER A 237 -13.41 -8.59 -9.32
N ALA A 238 -14.50 -8.51 -10.08
CA ALA A 238 -15.11 -9.67 -10.72
C ALA A 238 -14.26 -10.28 -11.85
N LEU A 239 -13.30 -9.51 -12.41
CA LEU A 239 -12.34 -10.06 -13.37
C LEU A 239 -11.27 -10.95 -12.72
N PHE A 240 -10.98 -10.75 -11.44
CA PHE A 240 -9.94 -11.47 -10.71
C PHE A 240 -10.50 -12.54 -9.75
N TYR A 241 -11.73 -12.31 -9.25
CA TYR A 241 -12.33 -13.14 -8.22
C TYR A 241 -13.75 -13.52 -8.63
N ASP A 242 -14.12 -14.74 -8.33
CA ASP A 242 -15.48 -15.22 -8.57
C ASP A 242 -16.45 -14.52 -7.61
N ALA A 243 -17.24 -13.60 -8.15
CA ALA A 243 -18.20 -12.82 -7.38
C ALA A 243 -19.58 -13.50 -7.44
N GLU A 244 -19.88 -14.36 -6.47
CA GLU A 244 -21.16 -15.07 -6.37
C GLU A 244 -22.38 -14.17 -6.11
N SER A 245 -22.24 -12.87 -6.07
CA SER A 245 -23.31 -11.94 -5.71
C SER A 245 -24.15 -11.53 -6.92
N ASN A 246 -25.19 -12.27 -7.21
CA ASN A 246 -26.24 -11.91 -8.16
C ASN A 246 -27.57 -11.66 -7.44
N SER A 247 -27.61 -10.63 -6.60
CA SER A 247 -28.79 -10.30 -5.76
C SER A 247 -30.03 -9.89 -6.55
N LEU A 248 -29.86 -9.52 -7.82
CA LEU A 248 -30.96 -9.16 -8.71
C LEU A 248 -31.41 -10.29 -9.62
N ASP A 249 -30.77 -11.45 -9.54
CA ASP A 249 -31.04 -12.62 -10.38
C ASP A 249 -30.94 -12.28 -11.89
N ILE A 250 -29.87 -11.53 -12.24
CA ILE A 250 -29.61 -11.11 -13.62
C ILE A 250 -29.13 -12.31 -14.43
N GLY A 251 -29.86 -12.64 -15.48
CA GLY A 251 -29.44 -13.65 -16.45
C GLY A 251 -28.67 -13.00 -17.59
N VAL A 252 -27.52 -13.58 -17.96
CA VAL A 252 -26.74 -13.14 -19.13
C VAL A 252 -26.58 -14.34 -20.06
N GLN A 253 -26.98 -14.20 -21.32
CA GLN A 253 -26.77 -15.19 -22.36
C GLN A 253 -25.90 -14.62 -23.47
N ARG A 254 -24.85 -15.33 -23.82
CA ARG A 254 -23.95 -14.99 -24.91
C ARG A 254 -24.42 -15.69 -26.18
N GLY A 255 -24.64 -14.93 -27.25
CA GLY A 255 -24.86 -15.47 -28.58
C GLY A 255 -23.57 -15.86 -29.30
N PRO A 256 -23.66 -16.43 -30.51
CA PRO A 256 -22.51 -16.81 -31.31
C PRO A 256 -21.71 -15.53 -31.74
N GLU A 257 -20.42 -15.67 -31.71
CA GLU A 257 -19.55 -14.58 -32.19
C GLU A 257 -19.62 -14.44 -33.72
N VAL A 258 -19.68 -13.22 -34.19
CA VAL A 258 -19.71 -12.87 -35.63
C VAL A 258 -18.48 -12.04 -35.94
N ARG A 259 -17.67 -12.51 -36.89
CA ARG A 259 -16.50 -11.77 -37.35
C ARG A 259 -16.94 -10.56 -38.18
N ARG A 260 -16.41 -9.38 -37.86
CA ARG A 260 -16.67 -8.13 -38.58
C ARG A 260 -15.61 -7.91 -39.65
N ASP A 261 -15.91 -7.06 -40.62
CA ASP A 261 -14.99 -6.72 -41.72
C ASP A 261 -13.74 -5.93 -41.23
N ASP A 262 -13.82 -5.28 -40.08
CA ASP A 262 -12.74 -4.56 -39.40
C ASP A 262 -11.75 -5.48 -38.64
N GLY A 263 -11.97 -6.81 -38.71
CA GLY A 263 -11.11 -7.80 -38.04
C GLY A 263 -11.50 -8.08 -36.59
N PHE A 264 -12.46 -7.35 -36.01
CA PHE A 264 -13.00 -7.60 -34.68
C PHE A 264 -14.12 -8.64 -34.71
N PHE A 265 -14.47 -9.15 -33.51
CA PHE A 265 -15.61 -10.03 -33.33
C PHE A 265 -16.71 -9.29 -32.59
N ALA A 266 -17.93 -9.35 -33.12
CA ALA A 266 -19.14 -8.92 -32.42
C ALA A 266 -19.72 -10.12 -31.68
N VAL A 267 -19.95 -9.97 -30.37
CA VAL A 267 -20.59 -10.99 -29.53
C VAL A 267 -21.91 -10.41 -29.03
N PRO A 268 -23.05 -10.87 -29.55
CA PRO A 268 -24.34 -10.44 -29.03
C PRO A 268 -24.54 -10.98 -27.62
N MET A 269 -25.02 -10.11 -26.73
CA MET A 269 -25.36 -10.48 -25.35
C MET A 269 -26.81 -10.14 -25.06
N GLU A 270 -27.56 -11.07 -24.52
CA GLU A 270 -28.90 -10.86 -23.99
C GLU A 270 -28.83 -10.78 -22.46
N ILE A 271 -29.29 -9.67 -21.91
CA ILE A 271 -29.29 -9.43 -20.46
C ILE A 271 -30.75 -9.41 -20.01
N ARG A 272 -31.10 -10.30 -19.08
CA ARG A 272 -32.46 -10.42 -18.48
C ARG A 272 -32.40 -9.93 -17.05
N ILE A 273 -33.19 -8.92 -16.73
CA ILE A 273 -33.29 -8.37 -15.39
C ILE A 273 -34.75 -8.56 -14.92
N PRO A 274 -35.00 -9.37 -13.88
CA PRO A 274 -36.34 -9.54 -13.33
C PRO A 274 -36.84 -8.23 -12.70
N ILE A 275 -37.88 -7.64 -13.24
CA ILE A 275 -38.45 -6.37 -12.76
C ILE A 275 -38.89 -6.46 -11.29
N GLY A 276 -39.36 -7.64 -10.86
CA GLY A 276 -39.78 -7.90 -9.48
C GLY A 276 -38.64 -7.73 -8.44
N ASN A 277 -37.41 -7.83 -8.86
CA ASN A 277 -36.21 -7.67 -7.98
C ASN A 277 -35.69 -6.23 -7.95
N LEU A 278 -36.26 -5.33 -8.76
CA LEU A 278 -35.86 -3.92 -8.78
C LEU A 278 -36.60 -3.12 -7.70
N VAL A 279 -35.84 -2.30 -6.98
CA VAL A 279 -36.42 -1.30 -6.06
C VAL A 279 -36.90 -0.10 -6.90
N LEU A 280 -38.21 0.02 -6.99
CA LEU A 280 -38.85 1.11 -7.72
C LEU A 280 -39.07 2.31 -6.79
N VAL A 281 -38.45 3.43 -7.09
CA VAL A 281 -38.58 4.69 -6.33
C VAL A 281 -39.67 5.56 -6.97
N PRO A 282 -40.59 6.15 -6.17
CA PRO A 282 -41.56 7.09 -6.69
C PRO A 282 -40.86 8.33 -7.27
N ALA A 283 -41.19 8.69 -8.52
CA ALA A 283 -40.71 9.90 -9.17
C ALA A 283 -41.79 10.43 -10.12
N GLU A 284 -42.19 11.69 -9.97
CA GLU A 284 -43.14 12.40 -10.85
C GLU A 284 -44.44 11.63 -11.16
N GLY A 285 -45.02 10.96 -10.15
CA GLY A 285 -46.26 10.19 -10.31
C GLY A 285 -46.08 8.77 -10.90
N MET A 286 -44.88 8.38 -11.23
CA MET A 286 -44.51 7.04 -11.68
C MET A 286 -43.53 6.37 -10.73
N ARG A 287 -43.33 5.05 -10.89
CA ARG A 287 -42.28 4.31 -10.18
C ARG A 287 -41.14 4.06 -11.15
N GLN A 288 -39.94 4.47 -10.78
CA GLN A 288 -38.73 4.36 -11.62
C GLN A 288 -37.67 3.56 -10.97
N ALA A 289 -36.93 2.78 -11.74
CA ALA A 289 -35.64 2.21 -11.37
C ALA A 289 -34.63 2.61 -12.45
N ARG A 290 -33.40 2.96 -12.04
CA ARG A 290 -32.30 3.18 -12.96
C ARG A 290 -31.41 1.94 -12.94
N VAL A 291 -31.18 1.37 -14.10
CA VAL A 291 -30.25 0.26 -14.30
C VAL A 291 -29.13 0.77 -15.21
N SER A 292 -27.87 0.59 -14.82
CA SER A 292 -26.70 0.83 -15.65
C SER A 292 -26.06 -0.50 -15.99
N VAL A 293 -25.77 -0.75 -17.24
CA VAL A 293 -25.19 -1.99 -17.79
C VAL A 293 -23.82 -1.67 -18.38
#